data_8a0903bbba43053b75b0c89181a14f10
#
_entry.id   8a0903bbba43053b75b0c89181a14f10
#
_cell.length_a   1.000
_cell.length_b   1.000
_cell.length_c   1.000
_cell.angle_alpha   90.00
_cell.angle_beta   90.00
_cell.angle_gamma   90.00
#
_symmetry.space_group_name_H-M   'P 1'
#
loop_
_entity.id
_entity.type
_entity.pdbx_description
1 polymer ?
#
loop_
_entity_poly.entity_id
_entity_poly.type
_entity_poly.pdbx_seq_one_letter_code
_entity_poly.pdbx_strand_id
1 'polypeptide(L)'
;TSIIDDPTGYGRIVRDAQGRFVSITEHKNATEEERAIQEIYPSYACFDVQRLLESLAKLDRDPLSGEYYLTDVPAMMHGDGLKVEALTAVPAEDVLSINTPAQLAEVDTILRGRLQMEATT
;
A
#
# COMPACT_ATOMS: atom_id res chain seq x y z
N THR A 1 -1.37 -6.61 -0.58
CA THR A 1 -1.63 -5.59 -1.60
C THR A 1 -3.02 -5.77 -2.20
N SER A 2 -3.50 -4.80 -2.95
CA SER A 2 -4.77 -4.83 -3.69
C SER A 2 -4.57 -4.29 -5.09
N ILE A 3 -5.40 -4.73 -6.04
CA ILE A 3 -5.47 -4.16 -7.39
C ILE A 3 -6.78 -3.38 -7.47
N ILE A 4 -6.68 -2.09 -7.82
CA ILE A 4 -7.83 -1.19 -7.90
C ILE A 4 -7.82 -0.41 -9.22
N ASP A 5 -9.00 0.03 -9.66
CA ASP A 5 -9.14 0.73 -10.95
C ASP A 5 -8.52 2.13 -10.93
N ASP A 6 -8.74 2.89 -9.86
CA ASP A 6 -8.13 4.21 -9.65
C ASP A 6 -7.15 4.19 -8.47
N PRO A 7 -5.85 3.99 -8.73
CA PRO A 7 -4.82 3.94 -7.70
C PRO A 7 -4.33 5.32 -7.24
N THR A 8 -5.00 6.41 -7.63
CA THR A 8 -4.61 7.78 -7.27
C THR A 8 -4.50 7.97 -5.77
N GLY A 9 -3.38 8.53 -5.31
CA GLY A 9 -3.11 8.81 -3.90
C GLY A 9 -2.48 7.65 -3.11
N TYR A 10 -2.48 6.43 -3.64
CA TYR A 10 -1.87 5.27 -2.97
C TYR A 10 -0.39 5.06 -3.36
N GLY A 11 0.38 4.41 -2.51
CA GLY A 11 1.69 3.85 -2.85
C GLY A 11 1.55 2.70 -3.86
N ARG A 12 2.42 2.66 -4.86
CA ARG A 12 2.45 1.64 -5.91
C ARG A 12 3.40 0.51 -5.56
N ILE A 13 2.97 -0.72 -5.80
CA ILE A 13 3.85 -1.89 -5.66
C ILE A 13 4.63 -2.06 -6.95
N VAL A 14 5.94 -1.84 -6.86
CA VAL A 14 6.86 -2.06 -7.98
C VAL A 14 7.36 -3.49 -7.94
N ARG A 15 7.28 -4.19 -9.09
CA ARG A 15 7.77 -5.56 -9.26
C ARG A 15 8.81 -5.63 -10.36
N ASP A 16 9.72 -6.59 -10.25
CA ASP A 16 10.67 -6.88 -11.32
C ASP A 16 10.02 -7.68 -12.48
N ALA A 17 10.80 -7.95 -13.52
CA ALA A 17 10.34 -8.70 -14.69
C ALA A 17 9.91 -10.16 -14.36
N GLN A 18 10.26 -10.67 -13.18
CA GLN A 18 9.85 -11.99 -12.68
C GLN A 18 8.64 -11.91 -11.74
N GLY A 19 8.06 -10.72 -11.55
CA GLY A 19 6.92 -10.47 -10.68
C GLY A 19 7.26 -10.40 -9.19
N ARG A 20 8.54 -10.35 -8.82
CA ARG A 20 8.98 -10.26 -7.42
C ARG A 20 8.91 -8.82 -6.95
N PHE A 21 8.62 -8.63 -5.66
CA PHE A 21 8.61 -7.33 -5.03
C PHE A 21 9.97 -6.62 -5.16
N VAL A 22 9.93 -5.33 -5.47
CA VAL A 22 11.10 -4.44 -5.51
C VAL A 22 10.96 -3.31 -4.50
N SER A 23 9.88 -2.53 -4.60
CA SER A 23 9.66 -1.35 -3.76
C SER A 23 8.19 -0.99 -3.67
N ILE A 24 7.91 -0.04 -2.78
CA ILE A 24 6.67 0.73 -2.76
C ILE A 24 7.04 2.17 -3.12
N THR A 25 6.45 2.71 -4.17
CA THR A 25 6.67 4.11 -4.57
C THR A 25 5.46 4.95 -4.23
N GLU A 26 5.64 5.98 -3.41
CA GLU A 26 4.58 6.91 -3.06
C GLU A 26 4.05 7.66 -4.29
N HIS A 27 2.73 7.91 -4.34
CA HIS A 27 2.09 8.56 -5.49
C HIS A 27 2.78 9.87 -5.91
N LYS A 28 3.24 10.66 -4.94
CA LYS A 28 3.92 11.96 -5.18
C LYS A 28 5.25 11.79 -5.91
N ASN A 29 5.96 10.69 -5.63
CA ASN A 29 7.31 10.41 -6.13
C ASN A 29 7.30 9.50 -7.37
N ALA A 30 6.14 8.93 -7.73
CA ALA A 30 5.99 7.96 -8.80
C ALA A 30 6.19 8.60 -10.19
N THR A 31 6.94 7.91 -11.06
CA THR A 31 7.02 8.21 -12.50
C THR A 31 5.67 7.98 -13.19
N GLU A 32 5.54 8.36 -14.47
CA GLU A 32 4.31 8.10 -15.23
C GLU A 32 4.04 6.59 -15.38
N GLU A 33 5.08 5.79 -15.63
CA GLU A 33 4.98 4.35 -15.71
C GLU A 33 4.54 3.74 -14.36
N GLU A 34 5.13 4.18 -13.26
CA GLU A 34 4.74 3.71 -11.93
C GLU A 34 3.32 4.14 -11.56
N ARG A 35 2.86 5.32 -11.95
CA ARG A 35 1.48 5.78 -11.74
C ARG A 35 0.45 4.93 -12.46
N ALA A 36 0.81 4.29 -13.57
CA ALA A 36 -0.05 3.37 -14.30
C ALA A 36 -0.20 2.00 -13.61
N ILE A 37 0.62 1.69 -12.61
CA ILE A 37 0.51 0.45 -11.82
C ILE A 37 -0.79 0.52 -10.99
N GLN A 38 -1.63 -0.50 -11.14
CA GLN A 38 -2.89 -0.63 -10.38
C GLN A 38 -2.73 -1.36 -9.05
N GLU A 39 -1.61 -2.06 -8.84
CA GLU A 39 -1.33 -2.72 -7.57
C GLU A 39 -0.86 -1.69 -6.54
N ILE A 40 -1.61 -1.58 -5.45
CA ILE A 40 -1.39 -0.59 -4.40
C ILE A 40 -0.97 -1.21 -3.07
N TYR A 41 -0.36 -0.38 -2.23
CA TYR A 41 -0.10 -0.65 -0.82
C TYR A 41 -1.23 -0.07 0.04
N PRO A 42 -2.11 -0.91 0.61
CA PRO A 42 -3.23 -0.45 1.44
C PRO A 42 -2.88 -0.28 2.92
N SER A 43 -1.60 -0.11 3.25
CA SER A 43 -1.05 0.00 4.61
C SER A 43 -1.19 -1.25 5.49
N TYR A 44 -1.47 -2.41 4.88
CA TYR A 44 -1.45 -3.69 5.58
C TYR A 44 -0.09 -4.37 5.40
N ALA A 45 0.68 -4.44 6.49
CA ALA A 45 1.99 -5.07 6.48
C ALA A 45 2.26 -5.84 7.78
N CYS A 46 3.04 -6.90 7.65
CA CYS A 46 3.57 -7.66 8.77
C CYS A 46 5.09 -7.69 8.67
N PHE A 47 5.76 -7.32 9.74
CA PHE A 47 7.22 -7.24 9.80
C PHE A 47 7.76 -8.13 10.91
N ASP A 48 8.96 -8.67 10.70
CA ASP A 48 9.82 -9.03 11.82
C ASP A 48 10.17 -7.76 12.58
N VAL A 49 9.85 -7.71 13.87
CA VAL A 49 9.98 -6.48 14.66
C VAL A 49 11.41 -6.01 14.80
N GLN A 50 12.36 -6.94 14.94
CA GLN A 50 13.77 -6.60 15.08
C GLN A 50 14.31 -5.95 13.79
N ARG A 51 13.97 -6.54 12.64
CA ARG A 51 14.35 -6.01 11.32
C ARG A 51 13.68 -4.67 11.02
N LEU A 52 12.43 -4.51 11.43
CA LEU A 52 11.73 -3.22 11.33
C LEU A 52 12.48 -2.13 12.11
N LEU A 53 12.83 -2.37 13.36
CA LEU A 53 13.53 -1.40 14.19
C LEU A 53 14.92 -1.05 13.63
N GLU A 54 15.66 -2.04 13.12
CA GLU A 54 16.95 -1.82 12.46
C GLU A 54 16.82 -0.96 11.19
N SER A 55 15.76 -1.16 10.41
CA SER A 55 15.50 -0.38 9.19
C SER A 55 15.02 1.03 9.53
N LEU A 56 14.12 1.19 10.50
CA LEU A 56 13.66 2.50 10.94
C LEU A 56 14.79 3.40 11.46
N ALA A 57 15.81 2.81 12.11
CA ALA A 57 16.98 3.55 12.58
C ALA A 57 17.87 4.10 11.44
N LYS A 58 17.73 3.57 10.23
CA LYS A 58 18.46 3.97 9.03
C LYS A 58 17.61 4.77 8.04
N LEU A 59 16.30 4.94 8.35
CA LEU A 59 15.36 5.59 7.44
C LEU A 59 15.68 7.08 7.32
N ASP A 60 15.88 7.52 6.10
CA ASP A 60 16.12 8.93 5.76
C ASP A 60 14.80 9.67 5.47
N ARG A 61 14.89 11.00 5.48
CA ARG A 61 13.78 11.85 5.07
C ARG A 61 13.68 11.90 3.55
N ASP A 62 12.48 11.81 3.04
CA ASP A 62 12.23 12.09 1.63
C ASP A 62 12.66 13.53 1.28
N PRO A 63 13.49 13.73 0.25
CA PRO A 63 14.04 15.05 -0.07
C PRO A 63 13.00 16.04 -0.60
N LEU A 64 11.85 15.58 -1.08
CA LEU A 64 10.79 16.43 -1.64
C LEU A 64 9.79 16.85 -0.57
N SER A 65 9.34 15.92 0.27
CA SER A 65 8.35 16.19 1.31
C SER A 65 8.94 16.50 2.68
N GLY A 66 10.17 16.05 2.95
CA GLY A 66 10.80 16.10 4.27
C GLY A 66 10.23 15.10 5.27
N GLU A 67 9.32 14.23 4.84
CA GLU A 67 8.67 13.21 5.66
C GLU A 67 9.49 11.91 5.68
N TYR A 68 9.27 11.08 6.71
CA TYR A 68 9.76 9.71 6.73
C TYR A 68 8.66 8.79 6.20
N TYR A 69 8.97 7.97 5.22
CA TYR A 69 8.02 7.03 4.64
C TYR A 69 8.28 5.61 5.13
N LEU A 70 7.33 5.04 5.88
CA LEU A 70 7.38 3.63 6.25
C LEU A 70 7.42 2.72 5.02
N THR A 71 6.91 3.19 3.90
CA THR A 71 6.90 2.49 2.61
C THR A 71 8.30 2.29 2.01
N ASP A 72 9.31 2.98 2.49
CA ASP A 72 10.71 2.74 2.08
C ASP A 72 11.31 1.50 2.77
N VAL A 73 10.82 1.15 3.96
CA VAL A 73 11.35 0.04 4.76
C VAL A 73 11.34 -1.30 4.03
N PRO A 74 10.25 -1.73 3.33
CA PRO A 74 10.28 -2.97 2.56
C PRO A 74 11.36 -3.01 1.48
N ALA A 75 11.62 -1.89 0.79
CA ALA A 75 12.68 -1.80 -0.21
C ALA A 75 14.07 -1.90 0.42
N MET A 76 14.28 -1.26 1.58
CA MET A 76 15.54 -1.37 2.34
C MET A 76 15.79 -2.82 2.77
N MET A 77 14.77 -3.49 3.33
CA MET A 77 14.86 -4.91 3.71
C MET A 77 15.16 -5.80 2.51
N HIS A 78 14.51 -5.55 1.38
CA HIS A 78 14.79 -6.28 0.14
C HIS A 78 16.23 -6.07 -0.33
N GLY A 79 16.74 -4.84 -0.29
CA GLY A 79 18.12 -4.50 -0.61
C GLY A 79 19.15 -5.15 0.32
N ASP A 80 18.82 -5.33 1.59
CA ASP A 80 19.62 -6.06 2.58
C ASP A 80 19.54 -7.60 2.40
N GLY A 81 18.87 -8.10 1.36
CA GLY A 81 18.74 -9.53 1.05
C GLY A 81 17.69 -10.25 1.91
N LEU A 82 16.87 -9.54 2.65
CA LEU A 82 15.77 -10.14 3.41
C LEU A 82 14.61 -10.52 2.48
N LYS A 83 13.86 -11.54 2.87
CA LYS A 83 12.67 -11.97 2.14
C LYS A 83 11.55 -10.95 2.35
N VAL A 84 11.11 -10.31 1.27
CA VAL A 84 9.94 -9.43 1.23
C VAL A 84 8.96 -9.95 0.19
N GLU A 85 7.70 -10.11 0.56
CA GLU A 85 6.65 -10.59 -0.34
C GLU A 85 5.48 -9.60 -0.35
N ALA A 86 4.99 -9.29 -1.53
CA ALA A 86 3.76 -8.54 -1.72
C ALA A 86 2.67 -9.51 -2.19
N LEU A 87 1.69 -9.76 -1.31
CA LEU A 87 0.59 -10.68 -1.55
C LEU A 87 -0.65 -9.90 -2.00
N THR A 88 -1.13 -10.17 -3.21
CA THR A 88 -2.35 -9.56 -3.76
C THR A 88 -3.56 -10.32 -3.22
N ALA A 89 -3.97 -10.00 -1.99
CA ALA A 89 -4.98 -10.75 -1.25
C ALA A 89 -6.09 -9.88 -0.64
N VAL A 90 -6.00 -8.56 -0.78
CA VAL A 90 -6.99 -7.64 -0.21
C VAL A 90 -7.99 -7.25 -1.30
N PRO A 91 -9.30 -7.47 -1.11
CA PRO A 91 -10.33 -7.02 -2.04
C PRO A 91 -10.30 -5.51 -2.25
N ALA A 92 -10.60 -5.05 -3.46
CA ALA A 92 -10.58 -3.62 -3.81
C ALA A 92 -11.52 -2.79 -2.92
N GLU A 93 -12.68 -3.33 -2.57
CA GLU A 93 -13.64 -2.69 -1.68
C GLU A 93 -13.22 -2.56 -0.21
N ASP A 94 -12.15 -3.26 0.20
CA ASP A 94 -11.63 -3.22 1.58
C ASP A 94 -10.49 -2.20 1.75
N VAL A 95 -10.07 -1.54 0.67
CA VAL A 95 -8.97 -0.56 0.70
C VAL A 95 -9.43 0.86 0.45
N LEU A 96 -10.72 1.10 0.39
CA LEU A 96 -11.28 2.44 0.15
C LEU A 96 -10.87 3.40 1.27
N SER A 97 -10.20 4.48 0.92
CA SER A 97 -9.82 5.54 1.86
C SER A 97 -10.91 6.59 2.01
N ILE A 98 -11.01 7.18 3.20
CA ILE A 98 -11.99 8.23 3.52
C ILE A 98 -11.23 9.54 3.77
N ASN A 99 -11.17 10.39 2.75
CA ASN A 99 -10.58 11.72 2.82
C ASN A 99 -11.60 12.84 2.57
N THR A 100 -12.79 12.50 2.07
CA THR A 100 -13.85 13.45 1.76
C THR A 100 -15.22 12.94 2.26
N PRO A 101 -16.20 13.82 2.49
CA PRO A 101 -17.57 13.41 2.83
C PRO A 101 -18.23 12.49 1.79
N ALA A 102 -17.88 12.65 0.51
CA ALA A 102 -18.41 11.80 -0.57
C ALA A 102 -17.86 10.36 -0.43
N GLN A 103 -16.55 10.21 -0.20
CA GLN A 103 -15.93 8.89 0.05
C GLN A 103 -16.50 8.23 1.30
N LEU A 104 -16.78 9.00 2.37
CA LEU A 104 -17.44 8.47 3.56
C LEU A 104 -18.83 7.90 3.24
N ALA A 105 -19.65 8.62 2.45
CA ALA A 105 -20.97 8.16 2.06
C ALA A 105 -20.94 6.89 1.20
N GLU A 106 -19.94 6.77 0.33
CA GLU A 106 -19.71 5.57 -0.48
C GLU A 106 -19.35 4.37 0.39
N VAL A 107 -18.36 4.51 1.28
CA VAL A 107 -17.95 3.45 2.20
C VAL A 107 -19.07 3.04 3.16
N ASP A 108 -19.86 4.00 3.69
CA ASP A 108 -21.03 3.72 4.53
C ASP A 108 -22.08 2.90 3.78
N THR A 109 -22.32 3.20 2.50
CA THR A 109 -23.26 2.44 1.65
C THR A 109 -22.81 1.00 1.46
N ILE A 110 -21.52 0.77 1.17
CA ILE A 110 -20.94 -0.56 1.00
C ILE A 110 -21.03 -1.35 2.31
N LEU A 111 -20.64 -0.74 3.43
CA LEU A 111 -20.68 -1.39 4.74
C LEU A 111 -22.10 -1.79 5.16
N ARG A 112 -23.08 -0.90 4.97
CA ARG A 112 -24.49 -1.21 5.26
C ARG A 112 -25.01 -2.35 4.40
N GLY A 113 -24.63 -2.42 3.13
CA GLY A 113 -24.98 -3.52 2.24
C GLY A 113 -24.44 -4.87 2.74
N ARG A 114 -23.20 -4.91 3.18
CA ARG A 114 -22.57 -6.11 3.74
C ARG A 114 -23.26 -6.59 5.02
N LEU A 115 -23.52 -5.68 5.96
CA LEU A 115 -24.19 -6.00 7.22
C LEU A 115 -25.62 -6.53 7.01
N GLN A 116 -26.34 -6.03 6.01
CA GLN A 116 -27.68 -6.55 5.67
C GLN A 116 -27.62 -7.97 5.08
N MET A 117 -26.61 -8.28 4.29
CA MET A 117 -26.42 -9.63 3.74
C MET A 117 -26.06 -10.64 4.83
N GLU A 118 -25.20 -10.29 5.79
CA GLU A 118 -24.84 -11.14 6.92
C GLU A 118 -26.03 -11.41 7.84
N ALA A 119 -26.89 -10.42 8.07
CA ALA A 119 -28.09 -10.57 8.91
C ALA A 119 -29.18 -11.46 8.29
N THR A 120 -29.04 -11.82 7.00
CA THR A 120 -30.03 -12.63 6.26
C THR A 120 -29.56 -14.10 6.08
N THR A 121 -28.34 -14.44 6.53
CA THR A 121 -27.74 -15.76 6.45
C THR A 121 -27.76 -16.45 7.81
#